data_38939ea249f55333f35eff6834a6ead3
#
_entry.id   38939ea249f55333f35eff6834a6ead3
#
_cell.length_a   1.000
_cell.length_b   1.000
_cell.length_c   1.000
_cell.angle_alpha   90.00
_cell.angle_beta   90.00
_cell.angle_gamma   90.00
#
_symmetry.space_group_name_H-M   'P 1'
#
loop_
_entity.id
_entity.type
_entity.pdbx_description
1 polymer ?
#
loop_
_entity_poly.entity_id
_entity_poly.type
_entity_poly.pdbx_seq_one_letter_code
_entity_poly.pdbx_strand_id
1 'polypeptide(L)'
;MTAGTGSSVEAGYLRDRHPYYRLGSGATPLVVLPGLSDAFKPLGVSCVQALLYERYYFRRFAADFTVSVLGRPYGLPAGYDTDEMAAEYADAIAALGYDSVACLGISMGGLIAQHLAVKHNCVSRLVLSVTGCRLGDHGKRTIRRWRDWAAEGEWFRAVLDGVPESYTGYRRWCYGPFLRAIRPLLPTPASEADIVTAAQAALAHDTTGSLGEIDVPTLAIGGTEDTFFPPEILRETAAGIPESRLELIEGVGHGGYEERPRVWNAAIERFLRS
;
A
#
# COMPACT_ATOMS: atom_id res chain seq x y z
N MET A 1 35.23 10.74 18.42
CA MET A 1 34.80 10.45 17.03
C MET A 1 33.30 10.23 17.09
N THR A 2 32.51 11.26 16.82
CA THR A 2 31.04 11.22 16.81
C THR A 2 30.61 10.55 15.51
N ALA A 3 30.05 9.36 15.63
CA ALA A 3 29.41 8.68 14.50
C ALA A 3 28.22 9.54 14.04
N GLY A 4 28.32 10.09 12.84
CA GLY A 4 27.22 10.80 12.20
C GLY A 4 26.06 9.86 11.97
N THR A 5 24.89 10.15 12.56
CA THR A 5 23.62 9.52 12.27
C THR A 5 23.13 9.96 10.89
N GLY A 6 23.82 9.54 9.84
CA GLY A 6 23.31 9.65 8.49
C GLY A 6 22.21 8.62 8.30
N SER A 7 20.97 9.06 8.06
CA SER A 7 19.89 8.20 7.59
C SER A 7 20.40 7.42 6.36
N SER A 8 20.56 6.10 6.49
CA SER A 8 20.99 5.27 5.38
C SER A 8 19.78 5.08 4.46
N VAL A 9 19.81 5.74 3.31
CA VAL A 9 18.82 5.57 2.26
C VAL A 9 19.42 4.67 1.20
N GLU A 10 18.72 3.59 0.90
CA GLU A 10 19.06 2.65 -0.16
C GLU A 10 17.90 2.54 -1.14
N ALA A 11 18.20 2.43 -2.42
CA ALA A 11 17.19 2.25 -3.47
C ALA A 11 17.76 1.30 -4.53
N GLY A 12 16.92 0.44 -5.08
CA GLY A 12 17.35 -0.54 -6.08
C GLY A 12 16.24 -1.47 -6.50
N TYR A 13 16.65 -2.59 -7.09
CA TYR A 13 15.75 -3.68 -7.47
C TYR A 13 16.10 -4.95 -6.72
N LEU A 14 15.10 -5.62 -6.17
CA LEU A 14 15.24 -6.98 -5.66
C LEU A 14 14.87 -7.96 -6.78
N ARG A 15 15.72 -8.98 -6.98
CA ARG A 15 15.51 -10.02 -8.00
C ARG A 15 15.23 -9.42 -9.40
N ASP A 16 15.82 -8.27 -9.71
CA ASP A 16 15.71 -7.50 -10.96
C ASP A 16 14.27 -7.06 -11.34
N ARG A 17 13.30 -7.23 -10.46
CA ARG A 17 11.88 -6.97 -10.77
C ARG A 17 11.18 -6.07 -9.75
N HIS A 18 11.52 -6.14 -8.45
CA HIS A 18 10.87 -5.36 -7.41
C HIS A 18 11.63 -4.08 -7.12
N PRO A 19 11.15 -2.91 -7.53
CA PRO A 19 11.74 -1.65 -7.09
C PRO A 19 11.55 -1.50 -5.57
N TYR A 20 12.58 -1.04 -4.86
CA TYR A 20 12.47 -0.83 -3.42
C TYR A 20 13.23 0.40 -2.94
N TYR A 21 12.79 0.90 -1.80
CA TYR A 21 13.54 1.81 -0.95
C TYR A 21 13.71 1.20 0.43
N ARG A 22 14.88 1.41 1.03
CA ARG A 22 15.11 1.13 2.44
C ARG A 22 15.55 2.42 3.13
N LEU A 23 14.87 2.78 4.21
CA LEU A 23 14.95 4.06 4.91
C LEU A 23 15.02 3.83 6.40
N GLY A 24 15.71 4.75 7.12
CA GLY A 24 15.81 4.67 8.58
C GLY A 24 16.89 3.71 9.06
N SER A 25 17.00 3.59 10.38
CA SER A 25 18.08 2.84 11.04
C SER A 25 17.61 2.11 12.31
N GLY A 26 16.30 1.99 12.50
CA GLY A 26 15.74 1.26 13.64
C GLY A 26 15.96 -0.24 13.53
N ALA A 27 15.93 -0.94 14.67
CA ALA A 27 16.19 -2.37 14.72
C ALA A 27 15.02 -3.22 14.18
N THR A 28 13.81 -2.67 14.18
CA THR A 28 12.60 -3.42 13.76
C THR A 28 12.34 -3.21 12.27
N PRO A 29 12.29 -4.26 11.45
CA PRO A 29 11.96 -4.14 10.03
C PRO A 29 10.46 -3.86 9.85
N LEU A 30 10.14 -2.82 9.09
CA LEU A 30 8.79 -2.48 8.63
C LEU A 30 8.75 -2.54 7.11
N VAL A 31 8.03 -3.49 6.57
CA VAL A 31 7.80 -3.58 5.12
C VAL A 31 6.50 -2.89 4.76
N VAL A 32 6.55 -2.04 3.74
CA VAL A 32 5.38 -1.31 3.23
C VAL A 32 5.05 -1.80 1.83
N LEU A 33 3.83 -2.29 1.65
CA LEU A 33 3.29 -2.71 0.36
C LEU A 33 2.34 -1.62 -0.16
N PRO A 34 2.68 -0.95 -1.27
CA PRO A 34 1.89 0.14 -1.82
C PRO A 34 0.59 -0.33 -2.47
N GLY A 35 -0.34 0.61 -2.66
CA GLY A 35 -1.62 0.38 -3.31
C GLY A 35 -1.52 0.18 -4.83
N LEU A 36 -2.69 0.09 -5.48
CA LEU A 36 -2.79 -0.04 -6.94
C LEU A 36 -2.15 1.15 -7.67
N SER A 37 -2.07 2.33 -7.04
CA SER A 37 -1.42 3.51 -7.60
C SER A 37 0.04 3.29 -8.01
N ASP A 38 0.73 2.31 -7.43
CA ASP A 38 2.09 1.93 -7.79
C ASP A 38 2.18 1.32 -9.21
N ALA A 39 1.14 0.64 -9.68
CA ALA A 39 1.08 0.16 -11.06
C ALA A 39 0.95 1.32 -12.08
N PHE A 40 0.28 2.41 -11.70
CA PHE A 40 0.13 3.61 -12.55
C PHE A 40 1.34 4.54 -12.50
N LYS A 41 1.98 4.63 -11.36
CA LYS A 41 3.14 5.48 -11.08
C LYS A 41 4.16 4.65 -10.30
N PRO A 42 4.95 3.82 -11.01
CA PRO A 42 5.82 2.87 -10.36
C PRO A 42 6.85 3.55 -9.47
N LEU A 43 7.19 2.86 -8.39
CA LEU A 43 8.22 3.28 -7.45
C LEU A 43 9.55 3.44 -8.20
N GLY A 44 10.03 4.67 -8.32
CA GLY A 44 11.32 4.91 -8.97
C GLY A 44 12.48 4.57 -8.05
N VAL A 45 13.55 3.99 -8.57
CA VAL A 45 14.75 3.62 -7.80
C VAL A 45 15.74 4.78 -7.71
N SER A 46 15.33 5.87 -7.06
CA SER A 46 16.15 7.07 -6.87
C SER A 46 16.30 7.42 -5.39
N CYS A 47 17.54 7.58 -4.92
CA CYS A 47 17.80 8.01 -3.53
C CYS A 47 17.15 9.37 -3.22
N VAL A 48 17.02 10.27 -4.20
CA VAL A 48 16.34 11.57 -4.02
C VAL A 48 14.85 11.36 -3.77
N GLN A 49 14.19 10.49 -4.56
CA GLN A 49 12.79 10.15 -4.33
C GLN A 49 12.61 9.44 -2.98
N ALA A 50 13.50 8.52 -2.64
CA ALA A 50 13.48 7.84 -1.35
C ALA A 50 13.57 8.82 -0.17
N LEU A 51 14.45 9.82 -0.23
CA LEU A 51 14.53 10.89 0.79
C LEU A 51 13.26 11.72 0.89
N LEU A 52 12.61 12.01 -0.25
CA LEU A 52 11.31 12.71 -0.25
C LEU A 52 10.22 11.86 0.39
N TYR A 53 10.18 10.55 0.09
CA TYR A 53 9.25 9.60 0.71
C TYR A 53 9.49 9.47 2.22
N GLU A 54 10.77 9.35 2.65
CA GLU A 54 11.12 9.35 4.07
C GLU A 54 10.58 10.61 4.77
N ARG A 55 10.89 11.78 4.21
CA ARG A 55 10.50 13.04 4.83
C ARG A 55 9.00 13.26 4.89
N TYR A 56 8.26 12.81 3.88
CA TYR A 56 6.82 13.07 3.76
C TYR A 56 5.97 12.01 4.46
N TYR A 57 6.29 10.71 4.23
CA TYR A 57 5.44 9.61 4.72
C TYR A 57 6.03 8.91 5.95
N PHE A 58 7.35 8.70 6.01
CA PHE A 58 7.96 7.76 6.94
C PHE A 58 8.86 8.38 8.00
N ARG A 59 9.01 9.70 8.03
CA ARG A 59 9.89 10.40 9.00
C ARG A 59 9.66 9.97 10.45
N ARG A 60 8.42 9.69 10.83
CA ARG A 60 8.07 9.28 12.21
C ARG A 60 8.51 7.86 12.51
N PHE A 61 8.56 7.01 11.49
CA PHE A 61 8.92 5.61 11.63
C PHE A 61 10.43 5.37 11.51
N ALA A 62 11.16 6.21 10.78
CA ALA A 62 12.56 6.02 10.44
C ALA A 62 13.52 5.98 11.65
N ALA A 63 13.12 6.47 12.83
CA ALA A 63 13.92 6.43 14.04
C ALA A 63 13.90 5.04 14.71
N ASP A 64 12.74 4.38 14.71
CA ASP A 64 12.51 3.12 15.42
C ASP A 64 12.50 1.91 14.50
N PHE A 65 12.25 2.15 13.21
CA PHE A 65 12.10 1.11 12.20
C PHE A 65 13.10 1.29 11.06
N THR A 66 13.55 0.17 10.51
CA THR A 66 14.09 0.13 9.16
C THR A 66 12.92 -0.09 8.21
N VAL A 67 12.51 0.96 7.50
CA VAL A 67 11.35 0.94 6.61
C VAL A 67 11.77 0.53 5.22
N SER A 68 11.24 -0.56 4.70
CA SER A 68 11.44 -1.04 3.33
C SER A 68 10.14 -0.91 2.55
N VAL A 69 10.06 0.02 1.60
CA VAL A 69 8.93 0.14 0.69
C VAL A 69 9.21 -0.74 -0.52
N LEU A 70 8.38 -1.76 -0.72
CA LEU A 70 8.50 -2.71 -1.82
C LEU A 70 7.47 -2.38 -2.90
N GLY A 71 7.92 -1.84 -4.02
CA GLY A 71 7.07 -1.62 -5.19
C GLY A 71 6.63 -2.92 -5.83
N ARG A 72 5.63 -2.83 -6.69
CA ARG A 72 5.11 -3.99 -7.43
C ARG A 72 6.15 -4.49 -8.42
N PRO A 73 6.29 -5.81 -8.60
CA PRO A 73 7.18 -6.37 -9.62
C PRO A 73 6.69 -5.98 -11.01
N TYR A 74 7.62 -5.76 -11.92
CA TYR A 74 7.30 -5.51 -13.32
C TYR A 74 7.07 -6.81 -14.10
N GLY A 75 6.25 -6.73 -15.14
CA GLY A 75 5.95 -7.86 -16.03
C GLY A 75 5.08 -8.91 -15.34
N LEU A 76 3.94 -8.49 -14.77
CA LEU A 76 2.99 -9.41 -14.14
C LEU A 76 2.42 -10.38 -15.18
N PRO A 77 2.42 -11.70 -14.90
CA PRO A 77 1.76 -12.67 -15.75
C PRO A 77 0.24 -12.38 -15.85
N ALA A 78 -0.35 -12.63 -17.00
CA ALA A 78 -1.80 -12.53 -17.16
C ALA A 78 -2.52 -13.50 -16.21
N GLY A 79 -3.53 -13.01 -15.51
CA GLY A 79 -4.28 -13.80 -14.52
C GLY A 79 -3.62 -13.91 -13.14
N TYR A 80 -2.47 -13.24 -12.94
CA TYR A 80 -1.76 -13.23 -11.67
C TYR A 80 -2.60 -12.61 -10.57
N ASP A 81 -2.86 -13.32 -9.50
CA ASP A 81 -3.74 -12.88 -8.41
C ASP A 81 -2.97 -12.33 -7.20
N THR A 82 -3.70 -11.92 -6.17
CA THR A 82 -3.11 -11.34 -4.95
C THR A 82 -2.40 -12.38 -4.08
N ASP A 83 -2.72 -13.64 -4.20
CA ASP A 83 -2.07 -14.75 -3.50
C ASP A 83 -0.70 -15.05 -4.12
N GLU A 84 -0.65 -15.14 -5.45
CA GLU A 84 0.61 -15.31 -6.19
C GLU A 84 1.54 -14.10 -5.98
N MET A 85 0.98 -12.87 -5.93
CA MET A 85 1.75 -11.68 -5.57
C MET A 85 2.30 -11.78 -4.15
N ALA A 86 1.54 -12.32 -3.19
CA ALA A 86 2.01 -12.49 -1.81
C ALA A 86 3.24 -13.43 -1.74
N ALA A 87 3.25 -14.51 -2.52
CA ALA A 87 4.41 -15.40 -2.60
C ALA A 87 5.66 -14.66 -3.13
N GLU A 88 5.52 -13.83 -4.17
CA GLU A 88 6.64 -13.00 -4.66
C GLU A 88 7.13 -11.99 -3.61
N TYR A 89 6.22 -11.36 -2.86
CA TYR A 89 6.60 -10.44 -1.79
C TYR A 89 7.27 -11.16 -0.61
N ALA A 90 6.88 -12.39 -0.28
CA ALA A 90 7.59 -13.21 0.71
C ALA A 90 9.04 -13.48 0.28
N ASP A 91 9.25 -13.82 -0.98
CA ASP A 91 10.58 -13.99 -1.57
C ASP A 91 11.40 -12.67 -1.55
N ALA A 92 10.75 -11.53 -1.82
CA ALA A 92 11.41 -10.22 -1.77
C ALA A 92 11.80 -9.83 -0.33
N ILE A 93 10.96 -10.14 0.67
CA ILE A 93 11.25 -9.95 2.10
C ILE A 93 12.46 -10.79 2.52
N ALA A 94 12.50 -12.07 2.11
CA ALA A 94 13.65 -12.95 2.35
C ALA A 94 14.93 -12.42 1.67
N ALA A 95 14.81 -11.87 0.44
CA ALA A 95 15.95 -11.28 -0.27
C ALA A 95 16.50 -10.01 0.41
N LEU A 96 15.69 -9.30 1.21
CA LEU A 96 16.14 -8.21 2.09
C LEU A 96 16.87 -8.72 3.35
N GLY A 97 16.91 -10.03 3.58
CA GLY A 97 17.52 -10.65 4.74
C GLY A 97 16.64 -10.64 5.99
N TYR A 98 15.31 -10.54 5.83
CA TYR A 98 14.37 -10.57 6.95
C TYR A 98 13.67 -11.92 7.05
N ASP A 99 13.72 -12.54 8.23
CA ASP A 99 12.94 -13.75 8.55
C ASP A 99 11.49 -13.37 8.93
N SER A 100 11.31 -12.20 9.58
CA SER A 100 10.01 -11.72 10.01
C SER A 100 9.98 -10.20 10.06
N VAL A 101 8.86 -9.59 9.65
CA VAL A 101 8.68 -8.15 9.53
C VAL A 101 7.34 -7.69 10.11
N ALA A 102 7.28 -6.43 10.56
CA ALA A 102 6.00 -5.74 10.61
C ALA A 102 5.62 -5.38 9.16
N CYS A 103 4.37 -5.61 8.77
CA CYS A 103 3.88 -5.37 7.42
C CYS A 103 2.79 -4.28 7.44
N LEU A 104 2.98 -3.23 6.64
CA LEU A 104 1.99 -2.19 6.38
C LEU A 104 1.50 -2.32 4.93
N GLY A 105 0.32 -2.90 4.75
CA GLY A 105 -0.34 -2.98 3.45
C GLY A 105 -1.29 -1.80 3.24
N ILE A 106 -1.08 -1.04 2.18
CA ILE A 106 -1.91 0.12 1.83
C ILE A 106 -2.82 -0.26 0.65
N SER A 107 -4.14 -0.15 0.81
CA SER A 107 -5.11 -0.44 -0.25
C SER A 107 -4.87 -1.83 -0.86
N MET A 108 -4.57 -1.95 -2.15
CA MET A 108 -4.22 -3.24 -2.78
C MET A 108 -3.03 -3.94 -2.11
N GLY A 109 -2.06 -3.20 -1.57
CA GLY A 109 -0.98 -3.79 -0.79
C GLY A 109 -1.48 -4.50 0.47
N GLY A 110 -2.60 -4.04 1.04
CA GLY A 110 -3.27 -4.71 2.16
C GLY A 110 -4.00 -5.99 1.75
N LEU A 111 -4.55 -6.05 0.52
CA LEU A 111 -5.11 -7.29 -0.02
C LEU A 111 -4.02 -8.38 -0.10
N ILE A 112 -2.85 -8.02 -0.62
CA ILE A 112 -1.69 -8.90 -0.70
C ILE A 112 -1.17 -9.29 0.69
N ALA A 113 -1.09 -8.31 1.61
CA ALA A 113 -0.58 -8.51 2.96
C ALA A 113 -1.43 -9.51 3.79
N GLN A 114 -2.72 -9.63 3.52
CA GLN A 114 -3.58 -10.64 4.12
C GLN A 114 -3.13 -12.06 3.73
N HIS A 115 -2.85 -12.32 2.45
CA HIS A 115 -2.30 -13.61 2.01
C HIS A 115 -0.91 -13.87 2.58
N LEU A 116 -0.05 -12.83 2.68
CA LEU A 116 1.25 -12.95 3.35
C LEU A 116 1.09 -13.42 4.79
N ALA A 117 0.15 -12.84 5.54
CA ALA A 117 -0.07 -13.19 6.95
C ALA A 117 -0.68 -14.59 7.12
N VAL A 118 -1.52 -15.05 6.17
CA VAL A 118 -2.14 -16.39 6.23
C VAL A 118 -1.18 -17.49 5.81
N LYS A 119 -0.38 -17.27 4.74
CA LYS A 119 0.34 -18.35 4.05
C LYS A 119 1.85 -18.34 4.26
N HIS A 120 2.41 -17.21 4.70
CA HIS A 120 3.85 -17.03 4.81
C HIS A 120 4.23 -16.56 6.22
N ASN A 121 5.04 -17.32 6.93
CA ASN A 121 5.46 -17.04 8.32
C ASN A 121 6.46 -15.87 8.43
N CYS A 122 6.34 -14.86 7.56
CA CYS A 122 7.25 -13.72 7.52
C CYS A 122 6.63 -12.42 8.08
N VAL A 123 5.41 -12.47 8.58
CA VAL A 123 4.72 -11.31 9.18
C VAL A 123 4.62 -11.51 10.69
N SER A 124 5.05 -10.52 11.47
CA SER A 124 4.92 -10.51 12.94
C SER A 124 3.83 -9.58 13.46
N ARG A 125 3.51 -8.54 12.70
CA ARG A 125 2.42 -7.58 12.95
C ARG A 125 1.89 -7.11 11.62
N LEU A 126 0.58 -6.96 11.51
CA LEU A 126 -0.09 -6.54 10.27
C LEU A 126 -0.82 -5.21 10.44
N VAL A 127 -0.57 -4.26 9.56
CA VAL A 127 -1.36 -3.04 9.44
C VAL A 127 -2.06 -3.03 8.09
N LEU A 128 -3.38 -3.04 8.12
CA LEU A 128 -4.28 -2.95 6.97
C LEU A 128 -4.78 -1.50 6.86
N SER A 129 -4.12 -0.71 6.03
CA SER A 129 -4.40 0.72 5.86
C SER A 129 -5.24 0.96 4.60
N VAL A 130 -6.41 1.56 4.76
CA VAL A 130 -7.40 1.81 3.70
C VAL A 130 -7.66 0.57 2.84
N THR A 131 -7.90 -0.57 3.49
CA THR A 131 -8.10 -1.87 2.86
C THR A 131 -8.98 -2.77 3.72
N GLY A 132 -9.52 -3.83 3.14
CA GLY A 132 -10.34 -4.81 3.83
C GLY A 132 -10.29 -6.17 3.13
N CYS A 133 -11.09 -7.13 3.59
CA CYS A 133 -11.12 -8.49 3.05
C CYS A 133 -11.57 -8.57 1.58
N ARG A 134 -12.22 -7.56 1.08
CA ARG A 134 -12.69 -7.42 -0.31
C ARG A 134 -13.01 -5.97 -0.63
N LEU A 135 -13.13 -5.63 -1.91
CA LEU A 135 -13.62 -4.32 -2.35
C LEU A 135 -15.14 -4.19 -2.11
N GLY A 136 -15.56 -3.00 -1.73
CA GLY A 136 -16.98 -2.61 -1.77
C GLY A 136 -17.48 -2.45 -3.21
N ASP A 137 -18.80 -2.40 -3.39
CA ASP A 137 -19.42 -2.36 -4.72
C ASP A 137 -19.03 -1.12 -5.54
N HIS A 138 -18.90 0.06 -4.89
CA HIS A 138 -18.42 1.26 -5.56
C HIS A 138 -16.96 1.09 -5.99
N GLY A 139 -16.10 0.60 -5.11
CA GLY A 139 -14.70 0.29 -5.41
C GLY A 139 -14.57 -0.68 -6.58
N LYS A 140 -15.34 -1.76 -6.62
CA LYS A 140 -15.37 -2.70 -7.75
C LYS A 140 -15.74 -2.03 -9.07
N ARG A 141 -16.74 -1.13 -9.09
CA ARG A 141 -17.12 -0.39 -10.31
C ARG A 141 -16.00 0.54 -10.77
N THR A 142 -15.39 1.25 -9.83
CA THR A 142 -14.29 2.19 -10.11
C THR A 142 -13.06 1.47 -10.65
N ILE A 143 -12.63 0.38 -10.01
CA ILE A 143 -11.46 -0.41 -10.45
C ILE A 143 -11.70 -1.06 -11.82
N ARG A 144 -12.92 -1.56 -12.11
CA ARG A 144 -13.27 -2.05 -13.46
C ARG A 144 -13.09 -0.95 -14.52
N ARG A 145 -13.59 0.24 -14.26
CA ARG A 145 -13.44 1.40 -15.15
C ARG A 145 -11.98 1.77 -15.38
N TRP A 146 -11.15 1.77 -14.33
CA TRP A 146 -9.72 2.04 -14.44
C TRP A 146 -8.96 0.97 -15.22
N ARG A 147 -9.29 -0.31 -15.01
CA ARG A 147 -8.78 -1.43 -15.78
C ARG A 147 -9.06 -1.26 -17.27
N ASP A 148 -10.31 -0.93 -17.60
CA ASP A 148 -10.75 -0.80 -19.00
C ASP A 148 -10.04 0.38 -19.68
N TRP A 149 -9.91 1.53 -19.01
CA TRP A 149 -9.12 2.66 -19.52
C TRP A 149 -7.63 2.33 -19.64
N ALA A 150 -7.05 1.57 -18.74
CA ALA A 150 -5.66 1.14 -18.85
C ALA A 150 -5.46 0.21 -20.06
N ALA A 151 -6.40 -0.70 -20.33
CA ALA A 151 -6.37 -1.57 -21.52
C ALA A 151 -6.46 -0.79 -22.84
N GLU A 152 -7.04 0.42 -22.82
CA GLU A 152 -7.13 1.35 -23.95
C GLU A 152 -5.94 2.33 -24.03
N GLY A 153 -4.93 2.22 -23.13
CA GLY A 153 -3.81 3.15 -23.04
C GLY A 153 -4.14 4.47 -22.33
N GLU A 154 -5.36 4.61 -21.79
CA GLU A 154 -5.83 5.83 -21.11
C GLU A 154 -5.53 5.84 -19.59
N TRP A 155 -4.41 5.24 -19.17
CA TRP A 155 -4.05 5.08 -17.77
C TRP A 155 -4.07 6.40 -16.97
N PHE A 156 -3.69 7.52 -17.58
CA PHE A 156 -3.69 8.82 -16.91
C PHE A 156 -5.10 9.33 -16.59
N ARG A 157 -6.10 8.91 -17.37
CA ARG A 157 -7.51 9.17 -17.07
C ARG A 157 -7.93 8.49 -15.77
N ALA A 158 -7.49 7.25 -15.54
CA ALA A 158 -7.72 6.56 -14.27
C ALA A 158 -7.05 7.27 -13.09
N VAL A 159 -5.81 7.79 -13.26
CA VAL A 159 -5.13 8.59 -12.24
C VAL A 159 -5.94 9.84 -11.87
N LEU A 160 -6.51 10.55 -12.84
CA LEU A 160 -7.31 11.74 -12.60
C LEU A 160 -8.66 11.42 -11.95
N ASP A 161 -9.31 10.34 -12.38
CA ASP A 161 -10.57 9.86 -11.81
C ASP A 161 -10.39 9.39 -10.36
N GLY A 162 -9.21 8.86 -10.02
CA GLY A 162 -8.87 8.46 -8.66
C GLY A 162 -8.82 9.61 -7.64
N VAL A 163 -8.63 10.84 -8.07
CA VAL A 163 -8.55 12.00 -7.16
C VAL A 163 -9.88 12.22 -6.41
N PRO A 164 -11.01 12.44 -7.07
CA PRO A 164 -12.29 12.63 -6.37
C PRO A 164 -12.79 11.37 -5.65
N GLU A 165 -12.30 10.19 -6.05
CA GLU A 165 -12.65 8.92 -5.40
C GLU A 165 -11.84 8.70 -4.10
N SER A 166 -10.63 9.25 -4.02
CA SER A 166 -9.72 9.01 -2.88
C SER A 166 -9.76 10.11 -1.83
N TYR A 167 -10.00 11.36 -2.22
CA TYR A 167 -9.86 12.50 -1.31
C TYR A 167 -11.19 13.19 -1.01
N THR A 168 -11.26 13.72 0.21
CA THR A 168 -12.31 14.65 0.65
C THR A 168 -11.80 16.10 0.62
N GLY A 169 -12.61 17.05 1.04
CA GLY A 169 -12.21 18.44 1.19
C GLY A 169 -11.57 19.06 -0.06
N TYR A 170 -10.59 19.95 0.17
CA TYR A 170 -9.99 20.74 -0.92
C TYR A 170 -9.13 19.92 -1.88
N ARG A 171 -8.52 18.82 -1.43
CA ARG A 171 -7.69 17.93 -2.26
C ARG A 171 -8.47 17.35 -3.43
N ARG A 172 -9.73 17.01 -3.20
CA ARG A 172 -10.66 16.53 -4.23
C ARG A 172 -10.72 17.47 -5.45
N TRP A 173 -10.61 18.77 -5.22
CA TRP A 173 -10.73 19.78 -6.26
C TRP A 173 -9.38 20.22 -6.84
N CYS A 174 -8.35 20.32 -6.00
CA CYS A 174 -7.06 20.90 -6.38
C CYS A 174 -6.11 19.88 -7.02
N TYR A 175 -6.17 18.61 -6.63
CA TYR A 175 -5.18 17.62 -7.08
C TYR A 175 -5.33 17.25 -8.57
N GLY A 176 -6.54 17.18 -9.11
CA GLY A 176 -6.76 16.90 -10.53
C GLY A 176 -6.12 17.93 -11.47
N PRO A 177 -6.38 19.23 -11.31
CA PRO A 177 -5.69 20.29 -12.05
C PRO A 177 -4.17 20.27 -11.85
N PHE A 178 -3.70 20.06 -10.61
CA PHE A 178 -2.28 19.96 -10.30
C PHE A 178 -1.61 18.79 -11.05
N LEU A 179 -2.18 17.60 -11.02
CA LEU A 179 -1.66 16.42 -11.73
C LEU A 179 -1.62 16.64 -13.25
N ARG A 180 -2.62 17.32 -13.82
CA ARG A 180 -2.60 17.69 -15.23
C ARG A 180 -1.44 18.62 -15.57
N ALA A 181 -1.19 19.62 -14.73
CA ALA A 181 -0.10 20.57 -14.93
C ALA A 181 1.29 19.91 -14.87
N ILE A 182 1.48 18.95 -13.96
CA ILE A 182 2.78 18.25 -13.79
C ILE A 182 2.87 16.95 -14.58
N ARG A 183 1.88 16.60 -15.41
CA ARG A 183 1.86 15.35 -16.19
C ARG A 183 3.18 15.03 -16.91
N PRO A 184 3.88 15.99 -17.57
CA PRO A 184 5.15 15.70 -18.24
C PRO A 184 6.29 15.28 -17.30
N LEU A 185 6.15 15.53 -15.98
CA LEU A 185 7.13 15.19 -14.96
C LEU A 185 6.79 13.90 -14.21
N LEU A 186 5.58 13.37 -14.41
CA LEU A 186 5.16 12.13 -13.75
C LEU A 186 5.79 10.92 -14.44
N PRO A 187 6.18 9.88 -13.67
CA PRO A 187 6.58 8.62 -14.27
C PRO A 187 5.40 8.02 -15.05
N THR A 188 5.74 7.35 -16.13
CA THR A 188 4.78 6.53 -16.88
C THR A 188 4.76 5.11 -16.30
N PRO A 189 3.65 4.36 -16.41
CA PRO A 189 3.62 2.96 -16.03
C PRO A 189 4.66 2.17 -16.80
N ALA A 190 5.22 1.14 -16.17
CA ALA A 190 6.15 0.24 -16.83
C ALA A 190 5.44 -0.55 -17.95
N SER A 191 4.18 -0.91 -17.72
CA SER A 191 3.31 -1.60 -18.68
C SER A 191 1.84 -1.36 -18.33
N GLU A 192 1.00 -1.05 -19.32
CA GLU A 192 -0.45 -1.01 -19.12
C GLU A 192 -1.01 -2.41 -18.79
N ALA A 193 -0.39 -3.46 -19.29
CA ALA A 193 -0.76 -4.84 -18.96
C ALA A 193 -0.59 -5.13 -17.45
N ASP A 194 0.44 -4.57 -16.81
CA ASP A 194 0.63 -4.72 -15.36
C ASP A 194 -0.50 -4.02 -14.57
N ILE A 195 -0.99 -2.87 -15.05
CA ILE A 195 -2.14 -2.18 -14.46
C ILE A 195 -3.39 -3.06 -14.58
N VAL A 196 -3.63 -3.61 -15.77
CA VAL A 196 -4.79 -4.47 -16.04
C VAL A 196 -4.76 -5.70 -15.13
N THR A 197 -3.61 -6.39 -15.06
CA THR A 197 -3.43 -7.56 -14.20
C THR A 197 -3.63 -7.22 -12.72
N ALA A 198 -3.02 -6.15 -12.23
CA ALA A 198 -3.16 -5.72 -10.85
C ALA A 198 -4.62 -5.32 -10.50
N ALA A 199 -5.30 -4.64 -11.41
CA ALA A 199 -6.71 -4.29 -11.24
C ALA A 199 -7.61 -5.55 -11.22
N GLN A 200 -7.35 -6.53 -12.08
CA GLN A 200 -8.07 -7.82 -12.09
C GLN A 200 -7.84 -8.59 -10.79
N ALA A 201 -6.60 -8.66 -10.31
CA ALA A 201 -6.26 -9.27 -9.04
C ALA A 201 -7.03 -8.63 -7.86
N ALA A 202 -7.07 -7.28 -7.81
CA ALA A 202 -7.83 -6.57 -6.77
C ALA A 202 -9.34 -6.82 -6.87
N LEU A 203 -9.89 -6.94 -8.07
CA LEU A 203 -11.32 -7.23 -8.30
C LEU A 203 -11.72 -8.66 -7.91
N ALA A 204 -10.81 -9.61 -8.06
CA ALA A 204 -11.02 -11.02 -7.74
C ALA A 204 -10.76 -11.34 -6.26
N HIS A 205 -10.05 -10.46 -5.54
CA HIS A 205 -9.67 -10.69 -4.15
C HIS A 205 -10.87 -10.81 -3.22
N ASP A 206 -10.90 -11.89 -2.45
CA ASP A 206 -11.84 -12.10 -1.34
C ASP A 206 -11.20 -13.05 -0.31
N THR A 207 -10.85 -12.53 0.85
CA THR A 207 -10.27 -13.29 1.98
C THR A 207 -11.26 -13.44 3.12
N THR A 208 -12.55 -13.17 2.92
CA THR A 208 -13.57 -13.27 3.98
C THR A 208 -13.54 -14.62 4.68
N GLY A 209 -13.31 -15.71 3.94
CA GLY A 209 -13.27 -17.07 4.48
C GLY A 209 -11.99 -17.45 5.22
N SER A 210 -10.90 -16.69 5.07
CA SER A 210 -9.57 -16.98 5.65
C SER A 210 -9.08 -15.96 6.67
N LEU A 211 -9.89 -14.94 6.99
CA LEU A 211 -9.52 -13.91 8.00
C LEU A 211 -9.18 -14.53 9.36
N GLY A 212 -9.88 -15.61 9.75
CA GLY A 212 -9.64 -16.32 11.01
C GLY A 212 -8.29 -17.07 11.06
N GLU A 213 -7.59 -17.18 9.94
CA GLU A 213 -6.26 -17.80 9.84
C GLU A 213 -5.12 -16.77 10.03
N ILE A 214 -5.45 -15.47 10.11
CA ILE A 214 -4.47 -14.43 10.43
C ILE A 214 -4.24 -14.47 11.95
N ASP A 215 -3.13 -15.06 12.37
CA ASP A 215 -2.77 -15.32 13.77
C ASP A 215 -1.81 -14.28 14.37
N VAL A 216 -1.59 -13.16 13.68
CA VAL A 216 -0.72 -12.07 14.13
C VAL A 216 -1.52 -10.85 14.56
N PRO A 217 -1.02 -10.07 15.54
CA PRO A 217 -1.66 -8.80 15.91
C PRO A 217 -1.89 -7.92 14.69
N THR A 218 -3.13 -7.47 14.50
CA THR A 218 -3.55 -6.73 13.30
C THR A 218 -4.24 -5.41 13.66
N LEU A 219 -3.87 -4.34 12.95
CA LEU A 219 -4.58 -3.07 12.96
C LEU A 219 -5.25 -2.85 11.59
N ALA A 220 -6.58 -2.77 11.58
CA ALA A 220 -7.33 -2.24 10.44
C ALA A 220 -7.57 -0.74 10.67
N ILE A 221 -7.13 0.11 9.75
CA ILE A 221 -7.32 1.55 9.82
C ILE A 221 -7.84 2.10 8.49
N GLY A 222 -8.92 2.90 8.55
CA GLY A 222 -9.55 3.47 7.36
C GLY A 222 -10.34 4.73 7.65
N GLY A 223 -10.85 5.35 6.59
CA GLY A 223 -11.69 6.53 6.67
C GLY A 223 -13.18 6.21 6.69
N THR A 224 -14.00 7.04 7.36
CA THR A 224 -15.46 6.85 7.37
C THR A 224 -16.12 7.17 6.02
N GLU A 225 -15.40 7.87 5.12
CA GLU A 225 -15.87 8.22 3.78
C GLU A 225 -15.14 7.46 2.68
N ASP A 226 -14.43 6.38 3.02
CA ASP A 226 -13.78 5.53 2.02
C ASP A 226 -14.83 4.75 1.22
N THR A 227 -14.84 4.95 -0.10
CA THR A 227 -15.79 4.34 -1.02
C THR A 227 -15.26 3.03 -1.64
N PHE A 228 -13.95 2.79 -1.56
CA PHE A 228 -13.35 1.52 -2.01
C PHE A 228 -13.50 0.43 -0.96
N PHE A 229 -13.19 0.77 0.28
CA PHE A 229 -13.33 -0.08 1.46
C PHE A 229 -14.16 0.64 2.51
N PRO A 230 -15.48 0.67 2.34
CA PRO A 230 -16.36 1.40 3.24
C PRO A 230 -16.31 0.83 4.66
N PRO A 231 -16.73 1.59 5.68
CA PRO A 231 -16.61 1.21 7.09
C PRO A 231 -17.18 -0.17 7.44
N GLU A 232 -18.22 -0.63 6.74
CA GLU A 232 -18.77 -1.97 6.94
C GLU A 232 -17.79 -3.08 6.54
N ILE A 233 -17.04 -2.91 5.46
CA ILE A 233 -16.00 -3.86 5.04
C ILE A 233 -14.82 -3.87 6.01
N LEU A 234 -14.41 -2.69 6.51
CA LEU A 234 -13.36 -2.62 7.53
C LEU A 234 -13.79 -3.28 8.84
N ARG A 235 -15.05 -3.10 9.27
CA ARG A 235 -15.60 -3.77 10.45
C ARG A 235 -15.67 -5.29 10.25
N GLU A 236 -16.14 -5.75 9.09
CA GLU A 236 -16.16 -7.16 8.72
C GLU A 236 -14.74 -7.76 8.77
N THR A 237 -13.76 -7.06 8.18
CA THR A 237 -12.35 -7.49 8.18
C THR A 237 -11.81 -7.60 9.61
N ALA A 238 -11.98 -6.55 10.40
CA ALA A 238 -11.51 -6.58 11.79
C ALA A 238 -12.24 -7.65 12.63
N ALA A 239 -13.54 -7.80 12.47
CA ALA A 239 -14.29 -8.82 13.21
C ALA A 239 -13.90 -10.25 12.85
N GLY A 240 -13.41 -10.48 11.63
CA GLY A 240 -12.95 -11.80 11.17
C GLY A 240 -11.56 -12.19 11.65
N ILE A 241 -10.72 -11.23 12.06
CA ILE A 241 -9.33 -11.48 12.50
C ILE A 241 -9.27 -11.58 14.04
N PRO A 242 -8.76 -12.68 14.63
CA PRO A 242 -8.81 -12.91 16.08
C PRO A 242 -8.16 -11.81 16.93
N GLU A 243 -6.95 -11.39 16.59
CA GLU A 243 -6.18 -10.37 17.33
C GLU A 243 -6.19 -9.03 16.59
N SER A 244 -7.37 -8.49 16.30
CA SER A 244 -7.49 -7.25 15.55
C SER A 244 -7.93 -6.06 16.39
N ARG A 245 -7.52 -4.87 15.91
CA ARG A 245 -8.04 -3.57 16.34
C ARG A 245 -8.52 -2.81 15.12
N LEU A 246 -9.64 -2.08 15.26
CA LEU A 246 -10.17 -1.22 14.21
C LEU A 246 -10.07 0.25 14.65
N GLU A 247 -9.48 1.07 13.75
CA GLU A 247 -9.50 2.53 13.89
C GLU A 247 -10.15 3.17 12.66
N LEU A 248 -11.28 3.83 12.85
CA LEU A 248 -11.96 4.61 11.82
C LEU A 248 -11.71 6.10 12.04
N ILE A 249 -11.11 6.75 11.07
CA ILE A 249 -10.83 8.19 11.10
C ILE A 249 -11.97 8.93 10.41
N GLU A 250 -12.63 9.81 11.16
CA GLU A 250 -13.83 10.49 10.72
C GLU A 250 -13.57 11.55 9.65
N GLY A 251 -14.45 11.63 8.64
CA GLY A 251 -14.48 12.68 7.62
C GLY A 251 -13.34 12.59 6.61
N VAL A 252 -12.71 11.42 6.43
CA VAL A 252 -11.69 11.20 5.41
C VAL A 252 -12.03 10.00 4.54
N GLY A 253 -11.59 10.05 3.28
CA GLY A 253 -11.77 9.00 2.29
C GLY A 253 -10.59 8.03 2.22
N HIS A 254 -10.42 7.42 1.06
CA HIS A 254 -9.35 6.46 0.78
C HIS A 254 -7.94 7.06 0.91
N GLY A 255 -7.78 8.39 0.70
CA GLY A 255 -6.54 9.14 0.92
C GLY A 255 -6.35 9.62 2.37
N GLY A 256 -7.02 9.03 3.36
CA GLY A 256 -7.03 9.49 4.75
C GLY A 256 -5.65 9.62 5.39
N TYR A 257 -4.70 8.77 5.01
CA TYR A 257 -3.30 8.86 5.46
C TYR A 257 -2.59 10.14 5.01
N GLU A 258 -3.02 10.76 3.90
CA GLU A 258 -2.55 12.07 3.43
C GLU A 258 -3.40 13.23 3.99
N GLU A 259 -4.69 13.01 4.21
CA GLU A 259 -5.60 14.04 4.70
C GLU A 259 -5.42 14.31 6.20
N ARG A 260 -5.14 13.27 6.98
CA ARG A 260 -4.93 13.32 8.45
C ARG A 260 -3.63 12.60 8.87
N PRO A 261 -2.46 12.95 8.28
CA PRO A 261 -1.21 12.18 8.47
C PRO A 261 -0.76 12.09 9.93
N ARG A 262 -1.03 13.12 10.75
CA ARG A 262 -0.64 13.10 12.16
C ARG A 262 -1.43 12.06 12.97
N VAL A 263 -2.72 12.01 12.77
CA VAL A 263 -3.62 11.07 13.48
C VAL A 263 -3.35 9.66 12.97
N TRP A 264 -3.29 9.50 11.64
CA TRP A 264 -3.04 8.23 10.97
C TRP A 264 -1.73 7.57 11.42
N ASN A 265 -0.64 8.30 11.27
CA ASN A 265 0.68 7.77 11.64
C ASN A 265 0.81 7.53 13.14
N ALA A 266 0.18 8.34 14.00
CA ALA A 266 0.19 8.11 15.45
C ALA A 266 -0.55 6.81 15.84
N ALA A 267 -1.64 6.46 15.14
CA ALA A 267 -2.36 5.21 15.37
C ALA A 267 -1.50 4.00 14.98
N ILE A 268 -0.89 4.04 13.80
CA ILE A 268 0.01 2.97 13.31
C ILE A 268 1.23 2.83 14.24
N GLU A 269 1.89 3.94 14.59
CA GLU A 269 3.06 3.95 15.46
C GLU A 269 2.76 3.35 16.85
N ARG A 270 1.64 3.74 17.45
CA ARG A 270 1.17 3.17 18.75
C ARG A 270 0.97 1.66 18.66
N PHE A 271 0.36 1.19 17.57
CA PHE A 271 0.14 -0.23 17.35
C PHE A 271 1.44 -1.00 17.11
N LEU A 272 2.34 -0.47 16.29
CA LEU A 272 3.60 -1.15 15.97
C LEU A 272 4.56 -1.23 17.18
N ARG A 273 4.41 -0.34 18.17
CA ARG A 273 5.21 -0.34 19.42
C ARG A 273 4.56 -1.15 20.56
N SER A 274 3.30 -1.55 20.46
CA SER A 274 2.62 -2.35 21.49
C SER A 274 3.01 -3.83 21.38
#